data_e16371bd92bbf32a1620cb498e4a555b
#
_entry.id   e16371bd92bbf32a1620cb498e4a555b
#
_cell.length_a   1.000
_cell.length_b   1.000
_cell.length_c   1.000
_cell.angle_alpha   90.00
_cell.angle_beta   90.00
_cell.angle_gamma   90.00
#
_symmetry.space_group_name_H-M   'P 1'
#
loop_
_entity.id
_entity.type
_entity.pdbx_description
1 polymer ?
#
loop_
_entity_poly.entity_id
_entity_poly.type
_entity_poly.pdbx_seq_one_letter_code
_entity_poly.pdbx_strand_id
1 'polypeptide(L)'
;MKEYLEKTLRQIVTIKENKDLYDKLPLAFKGRYDLFNVETNGMSWLAIQPKNDIGLIALRKDRAKVQNISGLNCALFLRSTTPYIKEKLIEDGIPFVLKDKQVYLPFIGCLLSNSGERDIAPVELLSFLTQKLILTAIYEKWEYQQLPKNWVYQKRQQADVLMK
;
A
#
# COMPACT_ATOMS: atom_id res chain seq x y z
N MET A 1 8.97 10.03 -6.93
CA MET A 1 8.93 9.47 -5.55
C MET A 1 8.79 10.59 -4.51
N LYS A 2 9.58 11.67 -4.58
CA LYS A 2 9.50 12.81 -3.64
C LYS A 2 8.09 13.40 -3.55
N GLU A 3 7.54 13.88 -4.66
CA GLU A 3 6.20 14.48 -4.74
C GLU A 3 5.10 13.56 -4.17
N TYR A 4 5.20 12.26 -4.46
CA TYR A 4 4.25 11.27 -3.93
C TYR A 4 4.33 11.16 -2.40
N LEU A 5 5.56 11.14 -1.83
CA LEU A 5 5.75 11.12 -0.38
C LEU A 5 5.24 12.42 0.27
N GLU A 6 5.57 13.58 -0.29
CA GLU A 6 5.12 14.89 0.22
C GLU A 6 3.58 14.98 0.23
N LYS A 7 2.95 14.57 -0.86
CA LYS A 7 1.48 14.54 -0.98
C LYS A 7 0.85 13.57 0.02
N THR A 8 1.44 12.39 0.19
CA THR A 8 0.89 11.32 1.01
C THR A 8 1.09 11.58 2.50
N LEU A 9 2.29 12.00 2.90
CA LEU A 9 2.64 12.30 4.29
C LEU A 9 2.20 13.70 4.72
N ARG A 10 1.83 14.57 3.77
CA ARG A 10 1.53 16.00 4.00
C ARG A 10 2.65 16.73 4.74
N GLN A 11 3.88 16.41 4.40
CA GLN A 11 5.11 16.92 5.01
C GLN A 11 6.14 17.22 3.93
N ILE A 12 7.06 18.15 4.23
CA ILE A 12 8.21 18.40 3.35
C ILE A 12 9.14 17.19 3.43
N VAL A 13 9.52 16.66 2.29
CA VAL A 13 10.43 15.52 2.17
C VAL A 13 11.68 15.94 1.42
N THR A 14 12.83 15.77 2.03
CA THR A 14 14.12 15.97 1.36
C THR A 14 14.71 14.63 1.00
N ILE A 15 15.06 14.44 -0.28
CA ILE A 15 15.70 13.22 -0.77
C ILE A 15 17.03 13.61 -1.41
N LYS A 16 18.13 13.04 -0.91
CA LYS A 16 19.49 13.25 -1.43
C LYS A 16 20.18 11.91 -1.64
N GLU A 17 20.99 11.79 -2.70
CA GLU A 17 21.83 10.61 -2.88
C GLU A 17 22.84 10.48 -1.73
N ASN A 18 22.98 9.27 -1.20
CA ASN A 18 23.97 8.98 -0.16
C ASN A 18 25.20 8.33 -0.78
N LYS A 19 26.12 9.16 -1.28
CA LYS A 19 27.36 8.68 -1.92
C LYS A 19 28.32 8.06 -0.91
N ASP A 20 28.44 8.64 0.28
CA ASP A 20 29.42 8.20 1.29
C ASP A 20 29.16 6.77 1.79
N LEU A 21 27.89 6.43 2.03
CA LEU A 21 27.50 5.07 2.40
C LEU A 21 27.50 4.15 1.18
N TYR A 22 27.05 4.67 0.03
CA TYR A 22 27.05 3.91 -1.23
C TYR A 22 28.43 3.39 -1.59
N ASP A 23 29.49 4.20 -1.37
CA ASP A 23 30.87 3.82 -1.68
C ASP A 23 31.42 2.72 -0.76
N LYS A 24 30.89 2.59 0.44
CA LYS A 24 31.23 1.52 1.39
C LYS A 24 30.52 0.19 1.10
N LEU A 25 29.53 0.18 0.22
CA LEU A 25 28.78 -1.02 -0.11
C LEU A 25 29.49 -1.87 -1.17
N PRO A 26 29.29 -3.21 -1.17
CA PRO A 26 29.87 -4.09 -2.18
C PRO A 26 29.44 -3.74 -3.60
N LEU A 27 30.32 -3.98 -4.57
CA LEU A 27 30.04 -3.76 -6.00
C LEU A 27 28.74 -4.43 -6.48
N ALA A 28 28.47 -5.64 -6.01
CA ALA A 28 27.23 -6.36 -6.33
C ALA A 28 25.96 -5.62 -5.88
N PHE A 29 26.03 -4.81 -4.81
CA PHE A 29 24.95 -3.95 -4.38
C PHE A 29 24.83 -2.72 -5.29
N LYS A 30 25.96 -2.06 -5.59
CA LYS A 30 26.00 -0.87 -6.42
C LYS A 30 25.41 -1.07 -7.82
N GLY A 31 25.57 -2.26 -8.39
CA GLY A 31 24.98 -2.62 -9.67
C GLY A 31 23.45 -2.79 -9.65
N ARG A 32 22.89 -3.07 -8.46
CA ARG A 32 21.46 -3.42 -8.33
C ARG A 32 20.59 -2.32 -7.73
N TYR A 33 21.18 -1.41 -6.94
CA TYR A 33 20.42 -0.43 -6.16
C TYR A 33 21.04 0.97 -6.24
N ASP A 34 20.16 1.96 -6.08
CA ASP A 34 20.52 3.32 -5.71
C ASP A 34 20.17 3.55 -4.23
N LEU A 35 20.93 4.42 -3.56
CA LEU A 35 20.77 4.70 -2.14
C LEU A 35 20.55 6.19 -1.90
N PHE A 36 19.51 6.50 -1.12
CA PHE A 36 19.11 7.87 -0.80
C PHE A 36 18.99 8.09 0.69
N ASN A 37 19.40 9.27 1.15
CA ASN A 37 19.00 9.80 2.44
C ASN A 37 17.65 10.51 2.28
N VAL A 38 16.72 10.18 3.14
CA VAL A 38 15.42 10.79 3.18
C VAL A 38 15.21 11.45 4.55
N GLU A 39 14.81 12.70 4.53
CA GLU A 39 14.45 13.45 5.74
C GLU A 39 12.96 13.79 5.70
N THR A 40 12.26 13.46 6.77
CA THR A 40 10.84 13.74 6.96
C THR A 40 10.64 14.21 8.40
N ASN A 41 10.11 15.41 8.60
CA ASN A 41 9.76 15.95 9.92
C ASN A 41 10.88 15.80 10.99
N GLY A 42 12.13 16.06 10.59
CA GLY A 42 13.29 15.95 11.48
C GLY A 42 13.81 14.53 11.70
N MET A 43 13.19 13.52 11.08
CA MET A 43 13.66 12.13 11.10
C MET A 43 14.41 11.81 9.81
N SER A 44 15.64 11.29 9.98
CA SER A 44 16.46 10.82 8.86
C SER A 44 16.39 9.29 8.74
N TRP A 45 16.22 8.80 7.53
CA TRP A 45 16.19 7.39 7.21
C TRP A 45 16.74 7.14 5.80
N LEU A 46 17.02 5.88 5.48
CA LEU A 46 17.56 5.48 4.18
C LEU A 46 16.47 4.90 3.27
N ALA A 47 16.58 5.21 1.99
CA ALA A 47 15.78 4.57 0.96
C ALA A 47 16.69 3.83 -0.03
N ILE A 48 16.36 2.57 -0.31
CA ILE A 48 17.02 1.72 -1.30
C ILE A 48 16.08 1.57 -2.49
N GLN A 49 16.51 1.98 -3.65
CA GLN A 49 15.74 1.86 -4.88
C GLN A 49 16.36 0.81 -5.80
N PRO A 50 15.67 -0.30 -6.08
CA PRO A 50 16.09 -1.27 -7.07
C PRO A 50 16.14 -0.64 -8.48
N LYS A 51 17.21 -0.91 -9.23
CA LYS A 51 17.36 -0.49 -10.64
C LYS A 51 16.54 -1.37 -11.57
N ASN A 52 16.43 -2.66 -11.22
CA ASN A 52 15.69 -3.69 -11.95
C ASN A 52 14.74 -4.43 -11.02
N ASP A 53 13.93 -5.31 -11.57
CA ASP A 53 13.08 -6.20 -10.78
C ASP A 53 13.93 -7.18 -9.98
N ILE A 54 13.76 -7.18 -8.67
CA ILE A 54 14.53 -7.98 -7.73
C ILE A 54 13.58 -8.83 -6.90
N GLY A 55 13.91 -10.10 -6.77
CA GLY A 55 13.10 -11.04 -5.98
C GLY A 55 13.11 -10.73 -4.48
N LEU A 56 12.03 -11.13 -3.80
CA LEU A 56 11.77 -10.85 -2.38
C LEU A 56 12.95 -11.21 -1.45
N ILE A 57 13.59 -12.37 -1.66
CA ILE A 57 14.71 -12.85 -0.83
C ILE A 57 15.89 -11.88 -0.89
N ALA A 58 16.22 -11.39 -2.09
CA ALA A 58 17.30 -10.43 -2.26
C ALA A 58 16.94 -9.06 -1.67
N LEU A 59 15.70 -8.59 -1.84
CA LEU A 59 15.21 -7.35 -1.23
C LEU A 59 15.34 -7.39 0.30
N ARG A 60 14.94 -8.48 0.93
CA ARG A 60 15.04 -8.69 2.39
C ARG A 60 16.50 -8.64 2.85
N LYS A 61 17.34 -9.42 2.21
CA LYS A 61 18.77 -9.57 2.56
C LYS A 61 19.54 -8.27 2.37
N ASP A 62 19.35 -7.63 1.23
CA ASP A 62 20.11 -6.42 0.88
C ASP A 62 19.66 -5.22 1.73
N ARG A 63 18.35 -5.10 2.03
CA ARG A 63 17.84 -4.09 2.96
C ARG A 63 18.42 -4.28 4.37
N ALA A 64 18.36 -5.49 4.91
CA ALA A 64 18.91 -5.79 6.23
C ALA A 64 20.41 -5.47 6.32
N LYS A 65 21.16 -5.77 5.27
CA LYS A 65 22.60 -5.45 5.19
C LYS A 65 22.87 -3.94 5.27
N VAL A 66 22.10 -3.14 4.51
CA VAL A 66 22.26 -1.68 4.54
C VAL A 66 21.86 -1.12 5.90
N GLN A 67 20.77 -1.61 6.48
CA GLN A 67 20.33 -1.20 7.81
C GLN A 67 21.40 -1.50 8.88
N ASN A 68 22.02 -2.68 8.84
CA ASN A 68 23.06 -3.07 9.80
C ASN A 68 24.33 -2.22 9.65
N ILE A 69 24.71 -1.84 8.41
CA ILE A 69 25.91 -1.02 8.17
C ILE A 69 25.65 0.43 8.60
N SER A 70 24.47 0.96 8.35
CA SER A 70 24.15 2.37 8.60
C SER A 70 23.65 2.67 10.00
N GLY A 71 23.03 1.69 10.66
CA GLY A 71 22.30 1.90 11.93
C GLY A 71 20.99 2.69 11.77
N LEU A 72 20.62 3.08 10.55
CA LEU A 72 19.41 3.87 10.27
C LEU A 72 18.26 3.00 9.80
N ASN A 73 17.03 3.45 10.01
CA ASN A 73 15.86 2.83 9.41
C ASN A 73 16.00 2.84 7.89
N CYS A 74 15.65 1.73 7.25
CA CYS A 74 15.83 1.56 5.81
C CYS A 74 14.52 1.07 5.15
N ALA A 75 14.02 1.84 4.19
CA ALA A 75 12.84 1.51 3.40
C ALA A 75 13.18 1.19 1.95
N LEU A 76 12.35 0.39 1.29
CA LEU A 76 12.46 0.07 -0.12
C LEU A 76 11.66 1.07 -0.96
N PHE A 77 12.27 1.71 -1.95
CA PHE A 77 11.59 2.52 -2.95
C PHE A 77 11.28 1.65 -4.17
N LEU A 78 10.03 1.23 -4.32
CA LEU A 78 9.60 0.34 -5.39
C LEU A 78 8.80 1.11 -6.44
N ARG A 79 9.11 0.90 -7.72
CA ARG A 79 8.32 1.43 -8.84
C ARG A 79 7.07 0.59 -9.07
N SER A 80 7.25 -0.73 -9.03
CA SER A 80 6.20 -1.73 -9.16
C SER A 80 6.54 -2.94 -8.29
N THR A 81 5.53 -3.73 -7.96
CA THR A 81 5.71 -5.00 -7.27
C THR A 81 4.46 -5.86 -7.44
N THR A 82 4.59 -7.17 -7.24
CA THR A 82 3.46 -8.09 -7.26
C THR A 82 2.67 -8.00 -5.94
N PRO A 83 1.36 -8.30 -5.95
CA PRO A 83 0.56 -8.37 -4.72
C PRO A 83 1.20 -9.28 -3.66
N TYR A 84 1.70 -10.44 -4.08
CA TYR A 84 2.38 -11.41 -3.21
C TYR A 84 3.60 -10.80 -2.48
N ILE A 85 4.50 -10.12 -3.23
CA ILE A 85 5.68 -9.49 -2.63
C ILE A 85 5.24 -8.38 -1.65
N LYS A 86 4.25 -7.59 -2.02
CA LYS A 86 3.70 -6.53 -1.17
C LYS A 86 3.18 -7.07 0.17
N GLU A 87 2.36 -8.11 0.14
CA GLU A 87 1.83 -8.76 1.34
C GLU A 87 2.95 -9.30 2.23
N LYS A 88 3.91 -9.99 1.65
CA LYS A 88 5.06 -10.53 2.39
C LYS A 88 5.95 -9.44 3.01
N LEU A 89 6.12 -8.29 2.36
CA LEU A 89 6.83 -7.15 2.95
C LEU A 89 6.07 -6.57 4.16
N ILE A 90 4.74 -6.52 4.11
CA ILE A 90 3.92 -6.08 5.24
C ILE A 90 3.98 -7.09 6.39
N GLU A 91 3.82 -8.39 6.11
CA GLU A 91 3.92 -9.46 7.11
C GLU A 91 5.27 -9.44 7.84
N ASP A 92 6.35 -9.19 7.12
CA ASP A 92 7.70 -9.10 7.67
C ASP A 92 8.00 -7.77 8.36
N GLY A 93 7.08 -6.81 8.35
CA GLY A 93 7.29 -5.45 8.88
C GLY A 93 8.35 -4.66 8.12
N ILE A 94 8.61 -5.00 6.84
CA ILE A 94 9.62 -4.34 6.02
C ILE A 94 9.07 -3.04 5.44
N PRO A 95 9.67 -1.87 5.78
CA PRO A 95 9.22 -0.60 5.26
C PRO A 95 9.40 -0.50 3.75
N PHE A 96 8.38 0.00 3.06
CA PHE A 96 8.47 0.29 1.63
C PHE A 96 7.59 1.46 1.21
N VAL A 97 7.95 2.06 0.09
CA VAL A 97 7.15 3.03 -0.64
C VAL A 97 6.97 2.50 -2.06
N LEU A 98 5.73 2.20 -2.41
CA LEU A 98 5.34 1.82 -3.77
C LEU A 98 4.78 3.05 -4.46
N LYS A 99 5.46 3.50 -5.52
CA LYS A 99 5.13 4.74 -6.22
C LYS A 99 3.65 4.79 -6.60
N ASP A 100 2.99 5.90 -6.23
CA ASP A 100 1.60 6.24 -6.53
C ASP A 100 0.54 5.25 -6.01
N LYS A 101 0.93 4.27 -5.17
CA LYS A 101 0.04 3.22 -4.68
C LYS A 101 0.00 3.09 -3.15
N GLN A 102 1.14 2.93 -2.50
CA GLN A 102 1.18 2.63 -1.07
C GLN A 102 2.45 3.12 -0.38
N VAL A 103 2.29 3.60 0.85
CA VAL A 103 3.39 3.92 1.77
C VAL A 103 3.22 3.06 3.01
N TYR A 104 4.24 2.27 3.35
CA TYR A 104 4.31 1.49 4.58
C TYR A 104 5.63 1.80 5.29
N LEU A 105 5.57 2.67 6.27
CA LEU A 105 6.71 3.15 7.05
C LEU A 105 6.39 3.01 8.53
N PRO A 106 6.47 1.81 9.11
CA PRO A 106 6.08 1.54 10.49
C PRO A 106 6.89 2.33 11.51
N PHE A 107 8.14 2.68 11.20
CA PHE A 107 8.98 3.50 12.07
C PHE A 107 8.53 4.99 12.15
N ILE A 108 7.64 5.43 11.28
CA ILE A 108 6.97 6.75 11.35
C ILE A 108 5.51 6.59 11.80
N GLY A 109 5.05 5.36 12.04
CA GLY A 109 3.65 5.08 12.34
C GLY A 109 2.70 5.20 11.14
N CYS A 110 3.23 5.10 9.90
CA CYS A 110 2.44 5.27 8.68
C CYS A 110 2.20 3.97 7.93
N LEU A 111 0.93 3.65 7.72
CA LEU A 111 0.44 2.70 6.71
C LEU A 111 -0.62 3.42 5.88
N LEU A 112 -0.23 3.95 4.73
CA LEU A 112 -1.13 4.67 3.84
C LEU A 112 -1.20 3.93 2.50
N SER A 113 -2.39 3.52 2.11
CA SER A 113 -2.67 2.97 0.80
C SER A 113 -3.65 3.89 0.07
N ASN A 114 -3.38 4.18 -1.19
CA ASN A 114 -4.39 4.75 -2.05
C ASN A 114 -5.42 3.64 -2.33
N SER A 115 -6.44 3.57 -1.48
CA SER A 115 -7.61 2.70 -1.71
C SER A 115 -8.48 3.17 -2.90
N GLY A 116 -8.03 4.22 -3.61
CA GLY A 116 -8.79 4.87 -4.66
C GLY A 116 -8.75 4.20 -6.03
N GLU A 117 -7.91 3.21 -6.23
CA GLU A 117 -7.92 2.35 -7.41
C GLU A 117 -8.04 0.89 -7.00
N ARG A 118 -9.03 0.56 -6.22
CA ARG A 118 -9.76 -0.63 -6.60
C ARG A 118 -10.36 -0.28 -7.96
N ASP A 119 -10.10 -1.08 -8.99
CA ASP A 119 -11.12 -1.34 -9.99
C ASP A 119 -12.35 -1.79 -9.20
N ILE A 120 -13.13 -0.83 -8.78
CA ILE A 120 -14.50 -1.08 -8.39
C ILE A 120 -15.06 -1.56 -9.71
N ALA A 121 -15.14 -2.88 -9.87
CA ALA A 121 -16.01 -3.47 -10.87
C ALA A 121 -17.28 -2.62 -10.76
N PRO A 122 -17.72 -1.98 -11.87
CA PRO A 122 -18.76 -0.99 -11.81
C PRO A 122 -19.85 -1.63 -10.95
N VAL A 123 -20.14 -1.02 -9.81
CA VAL A 123 -21.19 -1.51 -8.91
C VAL A 123 -22.35 -1.65 -9.85
N GLU A 124 -22.74 -2.92 -10.16
CA GLU A 124 -23.87 -3.14 -11.03
C GLU A 124 -24.96 -2.27 -10.46
N LEU A 125 -25.31 -1.23 -11.20
CA LEU A 125 -26.22 -0.18 -10.74
C LEU A 125 -27.41 -0.93 -10.20
N LEU A 126 -27.60 -0.90 -8.88
CA LEU A 126 -28.74 -1.53 -8.23
C LEU A 126 -29.94 -1.22 -9.07
N SER A 127 -30.75 -2.21 -9.43
CA SER A 127 -31.90 -1.98 -10.29
C SER A 127 -32.68 -0.79 -9.75
N PHE A 128 -33.31 -0.01 -10.60
CA PHE A 128 -34.11 1.16 -10.21
C PHE A 128 -35.07 0.84 -9.08
N LEU A 129 -35.69 -0.36 -9.09
CA LEU A 129 -36.59 -0.85 -8.05
C LEU A 129 -35.85 -1.03 -6.71
N THR A 130 -34.62 -1.57 -6.72
CA THR A 130 -33.80 -1.75 -5.51
C THR A 130 -33.37 -0.40 -4.93
N GLN A 131 -32.96 0.54 -5.77
CA GLN A 131 -32.61 1.90 -5.35
C GLN A 131 -33.82 2.60 -4.72
N LYS A 132 -34.99 2.53 -5.38
CA LYS A 132 -36.24 3.10 -4.88
C LYS A 132 -36.63 2.50 -3.53
N LEU A 133 -36.50 1.18 -3.37
CA LEU A 133 -36.86 0.49 -2.13
C LEU A 133 -35.91 0.91 -0.97
N ILE A 134 -34.62 1.01 -1.23
CA ILE A 134 -33.65 1.48 -0.24
C ILE A 134 -33.93 2.92 0.17
N LEU A 135 -34.20 3.80 -0.79
CA LEU A 135 -34.53 5.20 -0.52
C LEU A 135 -35.83 5.31 0.29
N THR A 136 -36.86 4.53 -0.08
CA THR A 136 -38.14 4.52 0.68
C THR A 136 -37.92 4.02 2.10
N ALA A 137 -37.15 2.93 2.30
CA ALA A 137 -36.87 2.38 3.63
C ALA A 137 -36.12 3.38 4.52
N ILE A 138 -35.18 4.13 3.94
CA ILE A 138 -34.42 5.19 4.64
C ILE A 138 -35.35 6.37 4.98
N TYR A 139 -36.16 6.80 4.02
CA TYR A 139 -37.05 7.97 4.18
C TYR A 139 -38.14 7.74 5.19
N GLU A 140 -38.75 6.52 5.19
CA GLU A 140 -39.84 6.12 6.07
C GLU A 140 -39.33 5.51 7.38
N LYS A 141 -37.98 5.46 7.61
CA LYS A 141 -37.35 4.86 8.79
C LYS A 141 -37.88 3.46 9.10
N TRP A 142 -38.00 2.62 8.07
CA TRP A 142 -38.51 1.26 8.24
C TRP A 142 -37.61 0.45 9.17
N GLU A 143 -38.23 -0.19 10.17
CA GLU A 143 -37.57 -1.20 10.98
C GLU A 143 -37.41 -2.49 10.16
N TYR A 144 -36.37 -3.31 10.48
CA TYR A 144 -36.08 -4.56 9.78
C TYR A 144 -37.30 -5.51 9.63
N GLN A 145 -38.25 -5.47 10.57
CA GLN A 145 -39.47 -6.28 10.57
C GLN A 145 -40.49 -5.85 9.51
N GLN A 146 -40.40 -4.66 8.96
CA GLN A 146 -41.27 -4.09 7.96
C GLN A 146 -40.83 -4.38 6.52
N LEU A 147 -39.66 -4.99 6.35
CA LEU A 147 -39.19 -5.36 5.02
C LEU A 147 -40.00 -6.53 4.45
N PRO A 148 -40.40 -6.48 3.17
CA PRO A 148 -41.16 -7.56 2.54
C PRO A 148 -40.43 -8.90 2.66
N LYS A 149 -41.12 -9.94 3.17
CA LYS A 149 -40.51 -11.27 3.39
C LYS A 149 -39.85 -11.85 2.14
N ASN A 150 -40.36 -11.54 0.96
CA ASN A 150 -39.81 -11.98 -0.33
C ASN A 150 -38.41 -11.41 -0.63
N TRP A 151 -38.07 -10.29 -0.01
CA TRP A 151 -36.76 -9.64 -0.22
C TRP A 151 -35.62 -10.34 0.52
N VAL A 152 -35.94 -10.90 1.67
CA VAL A 152 -34.99 -11.69 2.49
C VAL A 152 -34.65 -13.02 1.79
N TYR A 153 -35.58 -13.56 1.04
CA TYR A 153 -35.42 -14.86 0.34
C TYR A 153 -34.54 -14.75 -0.89
N GLN A 154 -34.62 -13.65 -1.67
CA GLN A 154 -33.81 -13.47 -2.87
C GLN A 154 -32.33 -13.27 -2.54
N LYS A 155 -32.00 -12.64 -1.41
CA LYS A 155 -30.57 -12.51 -0.99
C LYS A 155 -29.94 -13.84 -0.58
N ARG A 156 -30.70 -14.78 -0.01
CA ARG A 156 -30.20 -16.12 0.30
C ARG A 156 -29.88 -16.92 -0.96
N GLN A 157 -30.72 -16.88 -1.97
CA GLN A 157 -30.44 -17.58 -3.23
C GLN A 157 -29.26 -17.00 -4.01
N GLN A 158 -29.04 -15.68 -3.98
CA GLN A 158 -27.86 -15.07 -4.62
C GLN A 158 -26.55 -15.35 -3.85
N ALA A 159 -26.61 -15.44 -2.53
CA ALA A 159 -25.42 -15.80 -1.74
C ALA A 159 -25.01 -17.26 -1.95
N ASP A 160 -25.99 -18.19 -2.12
CA ASP A 160 -25.74 -19.62 -2.36
C ASP A 160 -25.21 -19.90 -3.79
N VAL A 161 -25.48 -19.02 -4.75
CA VAL A 161 -24.94 -19.12 -6.13
C VAL A 161 -23.52 -18.58 -6.23
N LEU A 162 -23.13 -17.66 -5.36
CA LEU A 162 -21.74 -17.09 -5.33
C LEU A 162 -20.76 -17.93 -4.50
N MET A 163 -21.23 -18.97 -3.77
CA MET A 163 -20.38 -19.89 -3.01
C MET A 163 -20.21 -21.26 -3.67
N LYS A 164 -20.63 -21.44 -4.91
CA LYS A 164 -20.34 -22.60 -5.76
C LYS A 164 -19.40 -22.21 -6.89
#